data_54e7346e06bfe5c27fcfa2bbb54041f3
#
_entry.id   54e7346e06bfe5c27fcfa2bbb54041f3
#
_cell.length_a   1.000
_cell.length_b   1.000
_cell.length_c   1.000
_cell.angle_alpha   90.00
_cell.angle_beta   90.00
_cell.angle_gamma   90.00
#
_symmetry.space_group_name_H-M   'P 1'
#
loop_
_entity.id
_entity.type
_entity.pdbx_description
1 polymer ?
#
loop_
_entity_poly.entity_id
_entity_poly.type
_entity_poly.pdbx_seq_one_letter_code
_entity_poly.pdbx_strand_id
1 'polypeptide(L)' 'MHNYNTISADNTLEVDTTGTLTNEKDIAAGTVLYVESEGNVVNSSKGNLVGSSAFIKSALDVTNYGNVVAWDYLDVNA' A
#
# COMPACT_ATOMS: atom_id res chain seq x y z
N MET A 1 10.11 -5.21 -3.50
CA MET A 1 9.95 -5.30 -2.04
C MET A 1 8.86 -6.29 -1.70
N HIS A 2 9.07 -7.09 -0.70
CA HIS A 2 8.10 -8.08 -0.27
C HIS A 2 7.87 -7.93 1.24
N ASN A 3 6.66 -7.57 1.63
CA ASN A 3 6.34 -7.41 3.04
C ASN A 3 5.57 -8.61 3.57
N TYR A 4 6.21 -9.38 4.47
CA TYR A 4 5.60 -10.53 5.13
C TYR A 4 5.08 -10.23 6.53
N ASN A 5 5.37 -9.04 7.04
CA ASN A 5 5.02 -8.65 8.40
C ASN A 5 4.28 -7.32 8.39
N THR A 6 4.24 -6.66 9.54
CA THR A 6 3.56 -5.38 9.68
C THR A 6 4.55 -4.22 9.51
N ILE A 7 4.20 -3.27 8.64
CA ILE A 7 4.87 -1.98 8.55
C ILE A 7 3.83 -0.95 8.97
N SER A 8 4.13 -0.16 10.00
CA SER A 8 3.16 0.81 10.49
C SER A 8 3.81 2.11 10.93
N ALA A 9 3.04 3.19 10.85
CA ALA A 9 3.43 4.50 11.35
C ALA A 9 2.23 5.19 11.99
N ASP A 10 2.48 6.01 13.01
CA ASP A 10 1.40 6.69 13.71
C ASP A 10 0.76 7.79 12.85
N ASN A 11 1.55 8.44 12.02
CA ASN A 11 1.07 9.53 11.18
C ASN A 11 1.17 9.18 9.70
N THR A 12 2.28 9.51 9.08
CA THR A 12 2.49 9.28 7.64
C THR A 12 3.45 8.12 7.43
N LEU A 13 3.06 7.21 6.57
CA LEU A 13 3.93 6.12 6.11
C LEU A 13 4.10 6.24 4.61
N GLU A 14 5.34 6.31 4.16
CA GLU A 14 5.67 6.34 2.75
C GLU A 14 6.47 5.10 2.40
N VAL A 15 5.97 4.34 1.43
CA VAL A 15 6.66 3.17 0.89
C VAL A 15 6.96 3.42 -0.57
N ASP A 16 8.23 3.45 -0.92
CA ASP A 16 8.69 3.75 -2.27
C ASP A 16 9.62 2.64 -2.72
N THR A 17 9.28 2.00 -3.82
CA THR A 17 10.07 0.89 -4.35
C THR A 17 10.35 1.08 -5.83
N THR A 18 11.49 0.56 -6.29
CA THR A 18 11.84 0.58 -7.72
C THR A 18 11.33 -0.66 -8.45
N GLY A 19 11.18 -1.77 -7.74
CA GLY A 19 10.62 -3.01 -8.31
C GLY A 19 9.20 -3.25 -7.83
N THR A 20 8.71 -4.46 -8.04
CA THR A 20 7.38 -4.85 -7.59
C THR A 20 7.27 -4.81 -6.08
N LEU A 21 6.20 -4.20 -5.58
CA LEU A 21 5.84 -4.27 -4.17
C LEU A 21 4.78 -5.35 -4.00
N THR A 22 5.08 -6.35 -3.17
CA THR A 22 4.12 -7.37 -2.80
C THR A 22 3.88 -7.29 -1.29
N ASN A 23 2.63 -7.08 -0.90
CA ASN A 23 2.25 -7.02 0.52
C ASN A 23 1.43 -8.23 0.92
N GLU A 24 1.94 -9.03 1.85
CA GLU A 24 1.24 -10.21 2.33
C GLU A 24 0.73 -10.06 3.75
N LYS A 25 0.91 -8.90 4.38
CA LYS A 25 0.35 -8.64 5.70
C LYS A 25 -0.06 -7.16 5.79
N ASP A 26 0.35 -6.43 6.80
CA ASP A 26 -0.17 -5.10 7.04
C ASP A 26 0.81 -4.01 6.64
N ILE A 27 0.33 -3.03 5.91
CA ILE A 27 0.99 -1.74 5.74
C ILE A 27 -0.04 -0.70 6.16
N ALA A 28 0.21 -0.04 7.30
CA ALA A 28 -0.78 0.83 7.91
C ALA A 28 -0.20 2.15 8.36
N ALA A 29 -0.94 3.21 8.12
CA ALA A 29 -0.61 4.54 8.60
C ALA A 29 -1.78 5.12 9.38
N GLY A 30 -1.50 5.86 10.44
CA GLY A 30 -2.55 6.48 11.23
C GLY A 30 -3.24 7.61 10.49
N THR A 31 -2.53 8.32 9.63
CA THR A 31 -3.08 9.46 8.90
C THR A 31 -2.97 9.27 7.39
N VAL A 32 -1.78 9.27 6.83
CA VAL A 32 -1.58 9.19 5.38
C VAL A 32 -0.70 8.01 5.03
N LEU A 33 -1.17 7.19 4.11
CA LEU A 33 -0.39 6.11 3.53
C LEU A 33 -0.06 6.46 2.08
N TYR A 34 1.23 6.50 1.76
CA TYR A 34 1.72 6.61 0.39
C TYR A 34 2.43 5.33 0.00
N VAL A 35 1.94 4.69 -1.03
CA VAL A 35 2.62 3.52 -1.62
C VAL A 35 2.91 3.85 -3.07
N GLU A 36 4.18 3.82 -3.44
CA GLU A 36 4.61 4.11 -4.80
C GLU A 36 5.60 3.06 -5.27
N SER A 37 5.39 2.57 -6.48
CA SER A 37 6.28 1.58 -7.09
C SER A 37 6.52 1.90 -8.55
N GLU A 38 7.73 1.72 -9.01
CA GLU A 38 8.05 1.78 -10.45
C GLU A 38 7.72 0.47 -11.15
N GLY A 39 7.46 -0.58 -10.41
CA GLY A 39 6.93 -1.86 -10.92
C GLY A 39 5.47 -2.02 -10.57
N ASN A 40 5.05 -3.25 -10.35
CA ASN A 40 3.68 -3.55 -9.93
C ASN A 40 3.49 -3.35 -8.44
N VAL A 41 2.26 -3.05 -8.03
CA VAL A 41 1.85 -3.14 -6.63
C VAL A 41 0.87 -4.29 -6.51
N VAL A 42 1.19 -5.27 -5.67
CA VAL A 42 0.35 -6.44 -5.44
C VAL A 42 0.04 -6.54 -3.95
N ASN A 43 -1.24 -6.44 -3.60
CA ASN A 43 -1.70 -6.70 -2.24
C ASN A 43 -2.33 -8.09 -2.22
N SER A 44 -1.69 -9.03 -1.54
CA SER A 44 -2.14 -10.43 -1.57
C SER A 44 -3.41 -10.62 -0.75
N SER A 45 -3.97 -11.83 -0.78
CA SER A 45 -5.25 -12.12 -0.13
C SER A 45 -5.23 -11.90 1.38
N LYS A 46 -4.05 -11.92 1.99
CA LYS A 46 -3.87 -11.64 3.42
C LYS A 46 -3.35 -10.24 3.68
N GLY A 47 -3.17 -9.43 2.64
CA GLY A 47 -2.60 -8.11 2.75
C GLY A 47 -3.63 -7.05 3.09
N ASN A 48 -3.23 -6.09 3.90
CA ASN A 48 -4.02 -4.92 4.24
C ASN A 48 -3.20 -3.66 3.99
N LEU A 49 -3.79 -2.71 3.27
CA LEU A 49 -3.24 -1.38 3.09
C LEU A 49 -4.23 -0.42 3.72
N VAL A 50 -3.82 0.27 4.78
CA VAL A 50 -4.75 1.04 5.62
C VAL A 50 -4.22 2.44 5.90
N GLY A 51 -5.08 3.42 5.80
CA GLY A 51 -4.79 4.80 6.16
C GLY A 51 -6.09 5.60 6.25
N SER A 52 -6.06 6.76 6.89
CA SER A 52 -7.20 7.68 6.79
C SER A 52 -7.30 8.21 5.36
N SER A 53 -6.16 8.59 4.80
CA SER A 53 -6.01 8.84 3.37
C SER A 53 -4.98 7.85 2.82
N ALA A 54 -5.27 7.20 1.72
CA ALA A 54 -4.37 6.24 1.11
C ALA A 54 -4.15 6.58 -0.36
N PHE A 55 -2.88 6.66 -0.73
CA PHE A 55 -2.45 6.93 -2.10
C PHE A 55 -1.59 5.76 -2.56
N ILE A 56 -2.07 5.04 -3.55
CA ILE A 56 -1.36 3.88 -4.08
C ILE A 56 -1.08 4.14 -5.56
N LYS A 57 0.20 4.19 -5.91
CA LYS A 57 0.63 4.52 -7.26
C LYS A 57 1.59 3.46 -7.78
N SER A 58 1.34 3.02 -8.99
CA SER A 58 2.21 2.08 -9.70
C SER A 58 2.46 2.59 -11.11
N ALA A 59 3.69 2.41 -11.59
CA ALA A 59 4.01 2.70 -12.98
C ALA A 59 3.45 1.63 -13.93
N LEU A 60 3.11 0.47 -13.41
CA LEU A 60 2.54 -0.63 -14.20
C LEU A 60 1.12 -0.96 -13.72
N ASP A 61 0.95 -1.98 -12.90
CA ASP A 61 -0.37 -2.41 -12.45
C ASP A 61 -0.50 -2.41 -10.94
N VAL A 62 -1.71 -2.12 -10.46
CA VAL A 62 -2.09 -2.32 -9.07
C VAL A 62 -3.08 -3.48 -9.02
N THR A 63 -2.72 -4.53 -8.30
CA THR A 63 -3.58 -5.71 -8.14
C THR A 63 -3.89 -5.88 -6.66
N ASN A 64 -5.16 -5.92 -6.31
CA ASN A 64 -5.58 -6.10 -4.92
C ASN A 64 -6.43 -7.35 -4.76
N TYR A 65 -5.91 -8.32 -4.01
CA TYR A 65 -6.64 -9.53 -3.62
C TYR A 65 -7.10 -9.47 -2.16
N GLY A 66 -6.59 -8.52 -1.40
CA GLY A 66 -6.89 -8.35 0.02
C GLY A 66 -7.72 -7.10 0.28
N ASN A 67 -7.31 -6.31 1.25
CA ASN A 67 -8.03 -5.12 1.66
C ASN A 67 -7.21 -3.86 1.44
N VAL A 68 -7.87 -2.84 0.93
CA VAL A 68 -7.36 -1.46 0.92
C VAL A 68 -8.42 -0.62 1.62
N VAL A 69 -8.06 -0.01 2.73
CA VAL A 69 -9.01 0.73 3.58
C VAL A 69 -8.58 2.17 3.75
N ALA A 70 -9.46 3.08 3.45
CA ALA A 70 -9.26 4.51 3.72
C ALA A 70 -10.58 5.10 4.23
N TRP A 71 -10.51 5.87 5.31
CA TRP A 71 -11.72 6.45 5.91
C TRP A 71 -12.11 7.77 5.25
N ASP A 72 -11.14 8.52 4.77
CA ASP A 72 -11.39 9.83 4.18
C ASP A 72 -11.19 9.83 2.67
N TYR A 73 -10.04 9.41 2.20
CA TYR A 73 -9.71 9.52 0.78
C TYR A 73 -8.87 8.33 0.32
N LEU A 74 -9.28 7.76 -0.80
CA LEU A 74 -8.53 6.66 -1.44
C LEU A 74 -8.26 7.04 -2.89
N ASP A 75 -6.97 7.00 -3.26
CA ASP A 75 -6.54 7.22 -4.63
C ASP A 75 -5.66 6.04 -5.05
N VAL A 76 -6.10 5.32 -6.06
CA VAL A 76 -5.34 4.21 -6.64
C VAL A 76 -5.08 4.57 -8.09
N ASN A 77 -3.80 4.68 -8.44
CA ASN A 77 -3.37 5.11 -9.77
C ASN A 77 -2.34 4.12 -10.33
N ALA A 78 -2.68 3.54 -11.46
CA ALA A 78 -1.80 2.61 -12.17
C ALA A 78 -1.45 3.09 -13.56
#